data_97b821fcf807a5141114c939240d93a4
#
_entry.id   97b821fcf807a5141114c939240d93a4
#
_cell.length_a   1.000
_cell.length_b   1.000
_cell.length_c   1.000
_cell.angle_alpha   90.00
_cell.angle_beta   90.00
_cell.angle_gamma   90.00
#
_symmetry.space_group_name_H-M   'P 1'
#
loop_
_entity.id
_entity.type
_entity.pdbx_description
1 polymer ?
#
loop_
_entity_poly.entity_id
_entity_poly.type
_entity_poly.pdbx_seq_one_letter_code
_entity_poly.pdbx_strand_id
1 'polypeptide(L)'
;RDSFKFLDKNKNYYNEFLEYLFYDGFNTKNKDDYVKSLSCKVPFLNGGLFAPLKGYEWKNEVLNIPNEFFSNSSESGILDIFDLYNFTINETDPLDKEIGIDPEILGKVFERLIDVNGVVYTPKIVVKNMCENVLIQYLINIKNEINLTEELIIQLVKERYILEKSELHKEVKKIFQKLDTKLKEIKIIDPAVGSGQFTTGMMSLICEIREKLNIFFEYDRKMFQLKKKCIQNSIYGVDIIDSSVEITKLRLWLSLIVDENRIENISSLPNLDYKICQSDSLVISKVNIFNKDI
;
A
#
# COMPACT_ATOMS: atom_id res chain seq x y z
N ARG A 1 -5.33 21.75 -7.47
CA ARG A 1 -5.14 23.19 -7.49
C ARG A 1 -6.15 23.92 -8.39
N ASP A 2 -6.43 23.40 -9.57
CA ASP A 2 -7.42 24.06 -10.45
C ASP A 2 -8.79 24.13 -9.80
N SER A 3 -9.22 23.08 -9.12
CA SER A 3 -10.48 23.11 -8.34
C SER A 3 -10.49 24.21 -7.28
N PHE A 4 -9.35 24.46 -6.60
CA PHE A 4 -9.22 25.54 -5.62
C PHE A 4 -9.32 26.93 -6.26
N LYS A 5 -8.72 27.12 -7.44
CA LYS A 5 -8.78 28.40 -8.18
C LYS A 5 -10.19 28.75 -8.67
N PHE A 6 -11.00 27.72 -8.98
CA PHE A 6 -12.38 27.88 -9.46
C PHE A 6 -13.41 27.95 -8.33
N LEU A 7 -12.99 27.70 -7.09
CA LEU A 7 -13.90 27.82 -5.96
C LEU A 7 -14.24 29.29 -5.70
N ASP A 8 -15.50 29.57 -5.46
CA ASP A 8 -15.94 30.91 -5.02
C ASP A 8 -15.20 31.28 -3.71
N LYS A 9 -14.64 32.47 -3.64
CA LYS A 9 -13.86 32.95 -2.48
C LYS A 9 -14.64 32.92 -1.14
N ASN A 10 -15.96 32.87 -1.21
CA ASN A 10 -16.84 32.79 -0.04
C ASN A 10 -17.11 31.33 0.42
N LYS A 11 -16.60 30.35 -0.32
CA LYS A 11 -16.79 28.94 -0.03
C LYS A 11 -15.56 28.32 0.63
N ASN A 12 -15.79 27.34 1.52
CA ASN A 12 -14.73 26.59 2.16
C ASN A 12 -14.31 25.44 1.27
N TYR A 13 -13.01 25.34 0.94
CA TYR A 13 -12.48 24.32 0.03
C TYR A 13 -12.63 22.90 0.58
N TYR A 14 -12.43 22.74 1.88
CA TYR A 14 -12.57 21.43 2.51
C TYR A 14 -14.03 20.95 2.38
N ASN A 15 -14.98 21.71 2.86
CA ASN A 15 -16.39 21.30 2.92
C ASN A 15 -17.08 21.25 1.55
N GLU A 16 -16.72 22.14 0.63
CA GLU A 16 -17.41 22.24 -0.68
C GLU A 16 -16.78 21.37 -1.76
N PHE A 17 -15.54 20.91 -1.53
CA PHE A 17 -14.83 20.11 -2.53
C PHE A 17 -14.23 18.83 -1.97
N LEU A 18 -13.34 18.91 -0.94
CA LEU A 18 -12.58 17.75 -0.49
C LEU A 18 -13.45 16.69 0.20
N GLU A 19 -14.44 17.08 0.99
CA GLU A 19 -15.36 16.12 1.62
C GLU A 19 -16.16 15.34 0.58
N TYR A 20 -16.66 16.02 -0.46
CA TYR A 20 -17.35 15.36 -1.55
C TYR A 20 -16.43 14.47 -2.37
N LEU A 21 -15.16 14.90 -2.59
CA LEU A 21 -14.18 14.10 -3.29
C LEU A 21 -13.85 12.82 -2.53
N PHE A 22 -13.64 12.92 -1.22
CA PHE A 22 -13.25 11.79 -0.39
C PHE A 22 -14.43 10.87 -0.10
N TYR A 23 -15.53 11.41 0.42
CA TYR A 23 -16.62 10.60 0.95
C TYR A 23 -17.65 10.20 -0.11
N ASP A 24 -17.97 11.09 -1.06
CA ASP A 24 -18.92 10.81 -2.12
C ASP A 24 -18.24 10.25 -3.39
N GLY A 25 -17.00 10.67 -3.68
CA GLY A 25 -16.20 10.20 -4.79
C GLY A 25 -15.45 8.90 -4.47
N PHE A 26 -14.34 9.00 -3.75
CA PHE A 26 -13.44 7.86 -3.53
C PHE A 26 -14.03 6.75 -2.67
N ASN A 27 -14.89 7.06 -1.71
CA ASN A 27 -15.47 6.09 -0.77
C ASN A 27 -16.81 5.52 -1.21
N THR A 28 -17.52 6.14 -2.15
CA THR A 28 -18.86 5.72 -2.60
C THR A 28 -18.82 5.24 -4.05
N LYS A 29 -19.40 4.05 -4.30
CA LYS A 29 -19.52 3.53 -5.67
C LYS A 29 -20.65 4.24 -6.41
N ASN A 30 -20.32 5.21 -7.24
CA ASN A 30 -21.26 5.94 -8.06
C ASN A 30 -21.50 5.25 -9.41
N LYS A 31 -22.67 5.51 -10.03
CA LYS A 31 -22.96 5.01 -11.38
C LYS A 31 -22.02 5.70 -12.37
N ASP A 32 -21.34 4.90 -13.19
CA ASP A 32 -20.35 5.38 -14.18
C ASP A 32 -19.23 6.26 -13.58
N ASP A 33 -18.93 6.06 -12.27
CA ASP A 33 -17.97 6.85 -11.47
C ASP A 33 -18.27 8.36 -11.47
N TYR A 34 -19.50 8.76 -11.77
CA TYR A 34 -19.90 10.17 -11.85
C TYR A 34 -20.43 10.69 -10.51
N VAL A 35 -19.71 11.64 -9.92
CA VAL A 35 -20.07 12.33 -8.66
C VAL A 35 -20.87 13.59 -8.99
N LYS A 36 -22.16 13.58 -8.66
CA LYS A 36 -23.07 14.70 -8.99
C LYS A 36 -22.68 16.01 -8.33
N SER A 37 -22.27 15.95 -7.06
CA SER A 37 -21.86 17.13 -6.26
C SER A 37 -20.64 17.84 -6.87
N LEU A 38 -19.71 17.08 -7.47
CA LEU A 38 -18.50 17.60 -8.10
C LEU A 38 -18.66 17.81 -9.61
N SER A 39 -19.76 17.33 -10.21
CA SER A 39 -20.01 17.35 -11.65
C SER A 39 -18.89 16.77 -12.50
N CYS A 40 -18.18 15.76 -11.98
CA CYS A 40 -17.06 15.10 -12.66
C CYS A 40 -17.03 13.60 -12.36
N LYS A 41 -16.21 12.88 -13.13
CA LYS A 41 -15.92 11.47 -12.85
C LYS A 41 -14.80 11.37 -11.81
N VAL A 42 -15.05 10.59 -10.77
CA VAL A 42 -14.10 10.28 -9.70
C VAL A 42 -14.06 8.77 -9.53
N PRO A 43 -12.91 8.12 -9.68
CA PRO A 43 -12.82 6.66 -9.57
C PRO A 43 -13.14 6.22 -8.13
N PHE A 44 -13.92 5.16 -8.01
CA PHE A 44 -14.16 4.51 -6.73
C PHE A 44 -12.89 3.76 -6.29
N LEU A 45 -12.24 4.23 -5.25
CA LEU A 45 -11.00 3.63 -4.74
C LEU A 45 -11.24 2.53 -3.70
N ASN A 46 -12.42 2.49 -3.10
CA ASN A 46 -12.84 1.57 -2.04
C ASN A 46 -11.95 1.64 -0.79
N GLY A 47 -12.57 1.58 0.35
CA GLY A 47 -11.88 1.27 1.57
C GLY A 47 -11.87 2.35 2.62
N GLY A 48 -11.55 1.93 3.84
CA GLY A 48 -11.56 2.72 5.05
C GLY A 48 -10.73 4.01 5.01
N LEU A 49 -9.75 4.12 4.08
CA LEU A 49 -8.92 5.33 3.95
C LEU A 49 -9.73 6.60 3.73
N PHE A 50 -10.78 6.52 2.92
CA PHE A 50 -11.64 7.66 2.60
C PHE A 50 -12.99 7.60 3.34
N ALA A 51 -13.14 6.68 4.28
CA ALA A 51 -14.33 6.64 5.13
C ALA A 51 -14.27 7.77 6.16
N PRO A 52 -15.41 8.41 6.48
CA PRO A 52 -15.46 9.35 7.59
C PRO A 52 -15.00 8.69 8.89
N LEU A 53 -14.29 9.43 9.72
CA LEU A 53 -13.91 8.96 11.06
C LEU A 53 -15.16 8.57 11.86
N LYS A 54 -15.04 7.57 12.74
CA LYS A 54 -16.16 7.15 13.60
C LYS A 54 -16.73 8.34 14.37
N GLY A 55 -18.04 8.56 14.20
CA GLY A 55 -18.75 9.66 14.85
C GLY A 55 -18.72 10.99 14.09
N TYR A 56 -18.03 11.07 12.96
CA TYR A 56 -18.07 12.26 12.11
C TYR A 56 -19.14 12.14 11.02
N GLU A 57 -20.23 12.90 11.19
CA GLU A 57 -21.33 12.99 10.23
C GLU A 57 -21.09 14.13 9.23
N TRP A 58 -20.17 13.92 8.29
CA TRP A 58 -19.69 14.95 7.36
C TRP A 58 -20.78 15.74 6.59
N LYS A 59 -21.97 15.18 6.45
CA LYS A 59 -23.11 15.90 5.83
C LYS A 59 -23.81 16.87 6.78
N ASN A 60 -23.67 16.66 8.07
CA ASN A 60 -24.39 17.42 9.12
C ASN A 60 -23.45 18.27 9.96
N GLU A 61 -22.18 17.98 9.96
CA GLU A 61 -21.13 18.67 10.72
C GLU A 61 -20.22 19.43 9.78
N VAL A 62 -19.79 20.61 10.17
CA VAL A 62 -18.89 21.46 9.37
C VAL A 62 -17.56 21.57 10.08
N LEU A 63 -16.52 21.00 9.48
CA LEU A 63 -15.14 21.22 9.89
C LEU A 63 -14.63 22.53 9.26
N ASN A 64 -14.45 23.55 10.07
CA ASN A 64 -13.96 24.83 9.57
C ASN A 64 -12.44 24.82 9.41
N ILE A 65 -11.95 24.27 8.29
CA ILE A 65 -10.54 24.33 7.92
C ILE A 65 -10.33 25.55 7.02
N PRO A 66 -9.59 26.58 7.48
CA PRO A 66 -9.37 27.78 6.70
C PRO A 66 -8.71 27.52 5.34
N ASN A 67 -9.16 28.21 4.31
CA ASN A 67 -8.64 28.07 2.94
C ASN A 67 -7.13 28.36 2.84
N GLU A 68 -6.59 29.20 3.72
CA GLU A 68 -5.16 29.54 3.77
C GLU A 68 -4.25 28.34 4.04
N PHE A 69 -4.76 27.26 4.64
CA PHE A 69 -3.99 26.00 4.80
C PHE A 69 -3.79 25.28 3.47
N PHE A 70 -4.70 25.50 2.51
CA PHE A 70 -4.59 24.87 1.20
C PHE A 70 -3.76 25.70 0.23
N SER A 71 -3.99 27.02 0.16
CA SER A 71 -3.17 27.94 -0.63
C SER A 71 -3.28 29.35 -0.08
N ASN A 72 -2.18 30.09 -0.05
CA ASN A 72 -2.12 31.43 0.52
C ASN A 72 -1.12 32.33 -0.24
N SER A 73 -1.12 33.63 0.08
CA SER A 73 -0.25 34.62 -0.58
C SER A 73 1.24 34.40 -0.32
N SER A 74 1.59 33.64 0.72
CA SER A 74 2.98 33.28 1.06
C SER A 74 3.43 31.99 0.40
N GLU A 75 2.61 31.37 -0.46
CA GLU A 75 2.89 30.12 -1.16
C GLU A 75 3.32 28.98 -0.23
N SER A 76 2.72 28.91 0.96
CA SER A 76 3.05 27.94 2.02
C SER A 76 1.91 26.98 2.34
N GLY A 77 0.81 27.02 1.60
CA GLY A 77 -0.29 26.07 1.71
C GLY A 77 0.06 24.70 1.12
N ILE A 78 -0.70 23.68 1.50
CA ILE A 78 -0.47 22.30 1.04
C ILE A 78 -0.46 22.19 -0.50
N LEU A 79 -1.39 22.89 -1.19
CA LEU A 79 -1.44 22.89 -2.65
C LEU A 79 -0.29 23.67 -3.28
N ASP A 80 0.18 24.72 -2.58
CA ASP A 80 1.34 25.49 -3.02
C ASP A 80 2.62 24.64 -2.96
N ILE A 81 2.77 23.84 -1.89
CA ILE A 81 3.88 22.88 -1.76
C ILE A 81 3.83 21.83 -2.88
N PHE A 82 2.66 21.29 -3.21
CA PHE A 82 2.52 20.36 -4.33
C PHE A 82 2.88 20.96 -5.69
N ASP A 83 2.79 22.28 -5.85
CA ASP A 83 3.21 22.97 -7.08
C ASP A 83 4.71 23.28 -7.13
N LEU A 84 5.33 23.45 -5.95
CA LEU A 84 6.77 23.73 -5.87
C LEU A 84 7.63 22.51 -6.17
N TYR A 85 7.10 21.31 -5.94
CA TYR A 85 7.85 20.07 -6.07
C TYR A 85 7.17 19.14 -7.08
N ASN A 86 7.96 18.56 -7.97
CA ASN A 86 7.52 17.43 -8.78
C ASN A 86 7.57 16.17 -7.91
N PHE A 87 6.41 15.62 -7.57
CA PHE A 87 6.33 14.36 -6.86
C PHE A 87 6.47 13.22 -7.86
N THR A 88 7.61 12.55 -7.87
CA THR A 88 7.87 11.38 -8.70
C THR A 88 8.05 10.13 -7.84
N ILE A 89 7.92 8.99 -8.50
CA ILE A 89 7.99 7.68 -7.87
C ILE A 89 9.43 7.16 -7.83
N ASN A 90 10.27 7.63 -8.77
CA ASN A 90 11.66 7.19 -8.92
C ASN A 90 12.62 8.35 -8.70
N GLU A 91 13.53 8.21 -7.74
CA GLU A 91 14.72 9.05 -7.61
C GLU A 91 15.69 8.73 -8.76
N THR A 92 15.51 9.34 -9.92
CA THR A 92 16.37 9.05 -11.08
C THR A 92 17.42 10.10 -11.36
N ASP A 93 17.34 11.29 -10.77
CA ASP A 93 18.37 12.32 -10.97
C ASP A 93 18.59 13.20 -9.71
N PRO A 94 19.83 13.30 -9.19
CA PRO A 94 20.13 14.15 -8.02
C PRO A 94 20.02 15.65 -8.28
N LEU A 95 19.82 16.07 -9.53
CA LEU A 95 19.78 17.49 -9.95
C LEU A 95 18.36 18.01 -10.18
N ASP A 96 17.36 17.14 -10.27
CA ASP A 96 15.96 17.55 -10.41
C ASP A 96 15.34 17.80 -9.03
N LYS A 97 14.54 18.86 -8.93
CA LYS A 97 13.71 19.17 -7.74
C LYS A 97 12.53 18.17 -7.57
N GLU A 98 12.79 16.91 -7.89
CA GLU A 98 11.81 15.84 -7.81
C GLU A 98 11.88 15.23 -6.41
N ILE A 99 10.77 15.28 -5.70
CA ILE A 99 10.64 14.56 -4.43
C ILE A 99 9.95 13.23 -4.74
N GLY A 100 10.71 12.15 -4.66
CA GLY A 100 10.13 10.81 -4.69
C GLY A 100 9.22 10.62 -3.48
N ILE A 101 7.92 10.42 -3.69
CA ILE A 101 7.02 9.95 -2.63
C ILE A 101 7.27 8.45 -2.46
N ASP A 102 8.38 8.11 -1.82
CA ASP A 102 8.58 6.75 -1.33
C ASP A 102 7.59 6.50 -0.18
N PRO A 103 6.74 5.46 -0.26
CA PRO A 103 5.89 5.04 0.85
C PRO A 103 6.66 4.84 2.17
N GLU A 104 7.96 4.62 2.09
CA GLU A 104 8.85 4.53 3.24
C GLU A 104 9.08 5.88 3.92
N ILE A 105 9.28 6.97 3.15
CA ILE A 105 9.45 8.31 3.72
C ILE A 105 8.19 8.73 4.47
N LEU A 106 7.01 8.44 3.90
CA LEU A 106 5.74 8.67 4.58
C LEU A 106 5.67 7.91 5.91
N GLY A 107 6.08 6.64 5.95
CA GLY A 107 6.17 5.88 7.18
C GLY A 107 7.03 6.57 8.24
N LYS A 108 8.22 7.06 7.87
CA LYS A 108 9.12 7.80 8.78
C LYS A 108 8.53 9.11 9.29
N VAL A 109 7.83 9.85 8.44
CA VAL A 109 7.17 11.10 8.82
C VAL A 109 6.04 10.83 9.79
N PHE A 110 5.19 9.86 9.50
CA PHE A 110 4.08 9.49 10.37
C PHE A 110 4.54 8.95 11.72
N GLU A 111 5.57 8.11 11.76
CA GLU A 111 6.15 7.61 13.03
C GLU A 111 6.66 8.74 13.93
N ARG A 112 7.19 9.82 13.34
CA ARG A 112 7.61 11.01 14.08
C ARG A 112 6.45 11.88 14.55
N LEU A 113 5.33 11.85 13.85
CA LEU A 113 4.13 12.61 14.21
C LEU A 113 3.30 11.89 15.29
N ILE A 114 3.39 10.56 15.36
CA ILE A 114 2.76 9.78 16.42
C ILE A 114 3.71 9.80 17.61
N ASP A 115 3.50 10.76 18.51
CA ASP A 115 4.25 10.88 19.78
C ASP A 115 3.78 9.80 20.78
N VAL A 116 3.95 8.53 20.41
CA VAL A 116 3.63 7.38 21.26
C VAL A 116 4.94 6.77 21.75
N ASN A 117 5.14 6.78 23.04
CA ASN A 117 6.27 6.13 23.70
C ASN A 117 6.35 4.65 23.30
N GLY A 118 7.45 4.24 22.69
CA GLY A 118 7.74 2.85 22.34
C GLY A 118 7.68 2.53 20.83
N VAL A 119 7.35 3.48 19.96
CA VAL A 119 7.45 3.30 18.51
C VAL A 119 8.89 3.52 18.08
N VAL A 120 9.56 2.49 17.58
CA VAL A 120 10.94 2.55 17.09
C VAL A 120 10.96 2.23 15.60
N TYR A 121 11.47 3.20 14.82
CA TYR A 121 11.69 2.99 13.39
C TYR A 121 12.74 1.89 13.16
N THR A 122 12.37 0.86 12.40
CA THR A 122 13.29 -0.19 11.99
C THR A 122 13.98 0.20 10.68
N PRO A 123 15.33 0.33 10.67
CA PRO A 123 16.06 0.71 9.46
C PRO A 123 15.82 -0.27 8.29
N LYS A 124 15.72 0.25 7.07
CA LYS A 124 15.46 -0.52 5.83
C LYS A 124 16.37 -1.74 5.66
N ILE A 125 17.65 -1.58 5.99
CA ILE A 125 18.61 -2.68 5.89
C ILE A 125 18.27 -3.85 6.83
N VAL A 126 17.74 -3.54 8.02
CA VAL A 126 17.31 -4.55 8.99
C VAL A 126 16.04 -5.24 8.49
N VAL A 127 15.06 -4.47 8.04
CA VAL A 127 13.81 -5.00 7.44
C VAL A 127 14.15 -5.94 6.28
N LYS A 128 14.99 -5.47 5.33
CA LYS A 128 15.42 -6.28 4.19
C LYS A 128 16.03 -7.61 4.63
N ASN A 129 17.04 -7.56 5.51
CA ASN A 129 17.74 -8.76 5.98
C ASN A 129 16.79 -9.73 6.71
N MET A 130 15.89 -9.23 7.53
CA MET A 130 14.92 -10.07 8.25
C MET A 130 13.92 -10.72 7.28
N CYS A 131 13.35 -9.95 6.36
CA CYS A 131 12.43 -10.47 5.35
C CYS A 131 13.10 -11.55 4.47
N GLU A 132 14.33 -11.30 4.00
CA GLU A 132 15.08 -12.25 3.21
C GLU A 132 15.34 -13.55 3.98
N ASN A 133 15.81 -13.45 5.24
CA ASN A 133 16.08 -14.63 6.05
C ASN A 133 14.82 -15.45 6.37
N VAL A 134 13.71 -14.77 6.70
CA VAL A 134 12.43 -15.46 6.96
C VAL A 134 11.93 -16.17 5.70
N LEU A 135 12.00 -15.53 4.54
CA LEU A 135 11.58 -16.13 3.28
C LEU A 135 12.49 -17.31 2.89
N ILE A 136 13.81 -17.20 3.07
CA ILE A 136 14.76 -18.28 2.85
C ILE A 136 14.40 -19.49 3.71
N GLN A 137 14.19 -19.31 5.02
CA GLN A 137 13.85 -20.40 5.92
C GLN A 137 12.51 -21.06 5.55
N TYR A 138 11.51 -20.27 5.19
CA TYR A 138 10.24 -20.81 4.68
C TYR A 138 10.46 -21.69 3.43
N LEU A 139 11.20 -21.19 2.45
CA LEU A 139 11.46 -21.94 1.20
C LEU A 139 12.31 -23.17 1.42
N ILE A 140 13.30 -23.14 2.33
CA ILE A 140 14.10 -24.32 2.73
C ILE A 140 13.19 -25.37 3.35
N ASN A 141 12.25 -25.01 4.20
CA ASN A 141 11.32 -25.97 4.81
C ASN A 141 10.47 -26.71 3.78
N ILE A 142 10.19 -26.09 2.63
CA ILE A 142 9.42 -26.70 1.54
C ILE A 142 10.28 -27.08 0.32
N LYS A 143 11.61 -27.08 0.44
CA LYS A 143 12.54 -27.30 -0.70
C LYS A 143 12.28 -28.59 -1.47
N ASN A 144 11.93 -29.68 -0.77
CA ASN A 144 11.59 -30.94 -1.41
C ASN A 144 10.30 -30.88 -2.22
N GLU A 145 9.35 -30.05 -1.80
CA GLU A 145 8.12 -29.84 -2.56
C GLU A 145 8.37 -29.06 -3.85
N ILE A 146 9.25 -28.04 -3.80
CA ILE A 146 9.55 -27.19 -4.94
C ILE A 146 10.73 -27.68 -5.79
N ASN A 147 11.42 -28.73 -5.37
CA ASN A 147 12.60 -29.30 -6.02
C ASN A 147 13.73 -28.28 -6.26
N LEU A 148 14.04 -27.47 -5.25
CA LEU A 148 15.14 -26.52 -5.27
C LEU A 148 16.17 -26.87 -4.19
N THR A 149 17.45 -26.60 -4.48
CA THR A 149 18.52 -26.71 -3.48
C THR A 149 18.55 -25.46 -2.59
N GLU A 150 19.17 -25.56 -1.42
CA GLU A 150 19.32 -24.45 -0.49
C GLU A 150 20.12 -23.31 -1.11
N GLU A 151 21.19 -23.63 -1.86
CA GLU A 151 22.04 -22.65 -2.54
C GLU A 151 21.22 -21.82 -3.55
N LEU A 152 20.39 -22.48 -4.37
CA LEU A 152 19.52 -21.80 -5.34
C LEU A 152 18.46 -20.94 -4.65
N ILE A 153 17.92 -21.39 -3.53
CA ILE A 153 16.97 -20.59 -2.73
C ILE A 153 17.65 -19.32 -2.20
N ILE A 154 18.86 -19.45 -1.66
CA ILE A 154 19.61 -18.30 -1.15
C ILE A 154 19.94 -17.31 -2.27
N GLN A 155 20.45 -17.79 -3.41
CA GLN A 155 20.74 -16.95 -4.58
C GLN A 155 19.49 -16.25 -5.10
N LEU A 156 18.38 -16.98 -5.22
CA LEU A 156 17.11 -16.42 -5.65
C LEU A 156 16.64 -15.26 -4.76
N VAL A 157 16.72 -15.44 -3.43
CA VAL A 157 16.17 -14.47 -2.49
C VAL A 157 17.15 -13.31 -2.25
N LYS A 158 18.44 -13.53 -2.10
CA LYS A 158 19.43 -12.48 -1.83
C LYS A 158 19.89 -11.74 -3.07
N GLU A 159 20.22 -12.48 -4.13
CA GLU A 159 20.81 -11.94 -5.34
C GLU A 159 19.76 -11.66 -6.42
N ARG A 160 18.51 -12.10 -6.21
CA ARG A 160 17.45 -12.06 -7.25
C ARG A 160 17.91 -12.79 -8.53
N TYR A 161 18.80 -13.76 -8.38
CA TYR A 161 19.30 -14.53 -9.51
C TYR A 161 18.25 -15.52 -9.98
N ILE A 162 18.00 -15.53 -11.27
CA ILE A 162 17.17 -16.52 -11.96
C ILE A 162 17.97 -16.96 -13.19
N LEU A 163 17.92 -18.26 -13.47
CA LEU A 163 18.60 -18.88 -14.60
C LEU A 163 18.36 -18.12 -15.92
N GLU A 164 19.35 -18.03 -16.78
CA GLU A 164 19.23 -17.40 -18.08
C GLU A 164 18.24 -18.15 -18.99
N LYS A 165 17.65 -17.41 -19.96
CA LYS A 165 16.68 -17.99 -20.92
C LYS A 165 17.20 -19.21 -21.70
N SER A 166 18.50 -19.33 -21.88
CA SER A 166 19.15 -20.43 -22.59
C SER A 166 19.04 -21.79 -21.86
N GLU A 167 18.74 -21.77 -20.56
CA GLU A 167 18.65 -22.97 -19.72
C GLU A 167 17.21 -23.43 -19.45
N LEU A 168 16.26 -22.91 -20.21
CA LEU A 168 14.82 -23.14 -20.06
C LEU A 168 14.35 -24.51 -20.57
N HIS A 169 14.74 -25.58 -19.89
CA HIS A 169 14.13 -26.89 -20.11
C HIS A 169 12.73 -26.96 -19.50
N LYS A 170 11.84 -27.79 -20.07
CA LYS A 170 10.44 -27.97 -19.59
C LYS A 170 10.35 -28.30 -18.10
N GLU A 171 11.30 -29.03 -17.56
CA GLU A 171 11.34 -29.40 -16.14
C GLU A 171 11.66 -28.20 -15.25
N VAL A 172 12.62 -27.36 -15.65
CA VAL A 172 12.99 -26.13 -14.96
C VAL A 172 11.79 -25.17 -14.93
N LYS A 173 11.08 -25.02 -16.05
CA LYS A 173 9.84 -24.23 -16.11
C LYS A 173 8.81 -24.69 -15.08
N LYS A 174 8.57 -26.00 -14.93
CA LYS A 174 7.64 -26.55 -13.94
C LYS A 174 8.05 -26.26 -12.49
N ILE A 175 9.34 -26.36 -12.18
CA ILE A 175 9.88 -26.05 -10.84
C ILE A 175 9.56 -24.60 -10.47
N PHE A 176 9.90 -23.65 -11.33
CA PHE A 176 9.68 -22.24 -11.05
C PHE A 176 8.19 -21.82 -11.08
N GLN A 177 7.37 -22.48 -11.88
CA GLN A 177 5.91 -22.31 -11.82
C GLN A 177 5.34 -22.80 -10.47
N LYS A 178 5.87 -23.92 -9.95
CA LYS A 178 5.49 -24.43 -8.64
C LYS A 178 5.93 -23.49 -7.52
N LEU A 179 7.16 -22.95 -7.61
CA LEU A 179 7.63 -21.92 -6.69
C LEU A 179 6.73 -20.69 -6.70
N ASP A 180 6.36 -20.17 -7.88
CA ASP A 180 5.42 -19.03 -7.98
C ASP A 180 4.09 -19.31 -7.31
N THR A 181 3.57 -20.53 -7.46
CA THR A 181 2.34 -20.95 -6.79
C THR A 181 2.49 -20.91 -5.26
N LYS A 182 3.59 -21.42 -4.72
CA LYS A 182 3.88 -21.37 -3.27
C LYS A 182 4.02 -19.93 -2.77
N LEU A 183 4.72 -19.08 -3.52
CA LEU A 183 4.85 -17.65 -3.19
C LEU A 183 3.51 -16.89 -3.28
N LYS A 184 2.60 -17.30 -4.15
CA LYS A 184 1.24 -16.75 -4.24
C LYS A 184 0.37 -17.13 -3.06
N GLU A 185 0.57 -18.33 -2.50
CA GLU A 185 -0.26 -18.91 -1.44
C GLU A 185 0.27 -18.60 -0.02
N ILE A 186 1.50 -18.10 0.10
CA ILE A 186 2.13 -17.79 1.38
C ILE A 186 1.26 -16.86 2.22
N LYS A 187 1.18 -17.14 3.52
CA LYS A 187 0.52 -16.27 4.51
C LYS A 187 1.57 -15.67 5.42
N ILE A 188 1.51 -14.37 5.56
CA ILE A 188 2.44 -13.56 6.34
C ILE A 188 1.61 -12.79 7.35
N ILE A 189 1.94 -12.94 8.61
CA ILE A 189 1.33 -12.18 9.68
C ILE A 189 2.41 -11.45 10.47
N ASP A 190 2.19 -10.15 10.69
CA ASP A 190 2.99 -9.34 11.60
C ASP A 190 2.13 -9.02 12.84
N PRO A 191 2.45 -9.60 14.01
CA PRO A 191 1.64 -9.42 15.21
C PRO A 191 1.86 -8.07 15.93
N ALA A 192 2.79 -7.26 15.46
CA ALA A 192 3.08 -5.91 15.95
C ALA A 192 3.46 -5.03 14.76
N VAL A 193 2.49 -4.81 13.85
CA VAL A 193 2.74 -4.32 12.50
C VAL A 193 3.30 -2.90 12.45
N GLY A 194 3.07 -2.09 13.49
CA GLY A 194 3.52 -0.70 13.54
C GLY A 194 3.09 0.08 12.30
N SER A 195 4.01 0.78 11.69
CA SER A 195 3.81 1.49 10.42
C SER A 195 3.89 0.60 9.17
N GLY A 196 3.93 -0.73 9.31
CA GLY A 196 3.90 -1.68 8.19
C GLY A 196 5.25 -1.91 7.50
N GLN A 197 6.37 -1.69 8.17
CA GLN A 197 7.70 -1.85 7.57
C GLN A 197 7.94 -3.27 7.07
N PHE A 198 7.70 -4.27 7.92
CA PHE A 198 7.94 -5.66 7.57
C PHE A 198 6.91 -6.19 6.55
N THR A 199 5.65 -5.80 6.67
CA THR A 199 4.60 -6.21 5.74
C THR A 199 4.85 -5.65 4.33
N THR A 200 5.22 -4.37 4.21
CA THR A 200 5.59 -3.76 2.91
C THR A 200 6.89 -4.33 2.37
N GLY A 201 7.90 -4.55 3.21
CA GLY A 201 9.17 -5.15 2.84
C GLY A 201 9.00 -6.58 2.31
N MET A 202 8.22 -7.42 2.99
CA MET A 202 7.95 -8.79 2.57
C MET A 202 7.11 -8.85 1.29
N MET A 203 6.11 -7.96 1.16
CA MET A 203 5.33 -7.83 -0.07
C MET A 203 6.22 -7.49 -1.26
N SER A 204 7.08 -6.48 -1.14
CA SER A 204 8.00 -6.08 -2.20
C SER A 204 8.93 -7.22 -2.59
N LEU A 205 9.55 -7.89 -1.62
CA LEU A 205 10.44 -9.03 -1.82
C LEU A 205 9.77 -10.15 -2.62
N ILE A 206 8.56 -10.56 -2.22
CA ILE A 206 7.81 -11.63 -2.88
C ILE A 206 7.43 -11.21 -4.30
N CYS A 207 6.95 -9.97 -4.47
CA CYS A 207 6.51 -9.47 -5.78
C CYS A 207 7.68 -9.32 -6.75
N GLU A 208 8.84 -8.83 -6.30
CA GLU A 208 10.07 -8.76 -7.09
C GLU A 208 10.54 -10.14 -7.60
N ILE A 209 10.53 -11.14 -6.72
CA ILE A 209 10.86 -12.51 -7.12
C ILE A 209 9.85 -13.01 -8.15
N ARG A 210 8.54 -12.85 -7.89
CA ARG A 210 7.48 -13.31 -8.78
C ARG A 210 7.46 -12.58 -10.13
N GLU A 211 7.84 -11.31 -10.16
CA GLU A 211 8.01 -10.55 -11.41
C GLU A 211 9.12 -11.15 -12.26
N LYS A 212 10.27 -11.45 -11.67
CA LYS A 212 11.38 -12.11 -12.38
C LYS A 212 11.00 -13.50 -12.89
N LEU A 213 10.10 -14.20 -12.19
CA LEU A 213 9.57 -15.49 -12.67
C LEU A 213 8.67 -15.36 -13.91
N ASN A 214 8.33 -14.14 -14.37
CA ASN A 214 7.53 -13.93 -15.58
C ASN A 214 8.14 -14.61 -16.83
N ILE A 215 9.46 -14.76 -16.88
CA ILE A 215 10.13 -15.46 -17.98
C ILE A 215 9.65 -16.92 -18.19
N PHE A 216 9.05 -17.54 -17.15
CA PHE A 216 8.51 -18.89 -17.18
C PHE A 216 7.01 -18.95 -17.50
N PHE A 217 6.40 -17.80 -17.75
CA PHE A 217 4.97 -17.69 -18.09
C PHE A 217 4.78 -17.16 -19.51
N GLU A 218 3.63 -17.39 -20.09
CA GLU A 218 3.28 -16.94 -21.45
C GLU A 218 2.84 -15.48 -21.49
N TYR A 219 2.54 -14.89 -20.32
CA TYR A 219 2.08 -13.53 -20.16
C TYR A 219 2.88 -12.81 -19.08
N ASP A 220 3.07 -11.52 -19.30
CA ASP A 220 3.76 -10.66 -18.36
C ASP A 220 2.80 -10.12 -17.30
N ARG A 221 3.15 -10.31 -16.03
CA ARG A 221 2.35 -9.87 -14.88
C ARG A 221 2.92 -8.57 -14.36
N LYS A 222 2.13 -7.51 -14.46
CA LYS A 222 2.53 -6.18 -13.96
C LYS A 222 2.69 -6.17 -12.45
N MET A 223 3.63 -5.37 -11.94
CA MET A 223 3.92 -5.22 -10.51
C MET A 223 2.68 -4.83 -9.70
N PHE A 224 1.87 -3.89 -10.19
CA PHE A 224 0.58 -3.54 -9.60
C PHE A 224 -0.31 -4.77 -9.32
N GLN A 225 -0.45 -5.67 -10.29
CA GLN A 225 -1.28 -6.86 -10.15
C GLN A 225 -0.69 -7.87 -9.15
N LEU A 226 0.63 -8.02 -9.15
CA LEU A 226 1.33 -8.90 -8.21
C LEU A 226 1.17 -8.40 -6.77
N LYS A 227 1.41 -7.11 -6.52
CA LYS A 227 1.23 -6.47 -5.22
C LYS A 227 -0.23 -6.53 -4.77
N LYS A 228 -1.19 -6.18 -5.64
CA LYS A 228 -2.62 -6.24 -5.31
C LYS A 228 -3.04 -7.63 -4.84
N LYS A 229 -2.65 -8.68 -5.57
CA LYS A 229 -2.94 -10.07 -5.17
C LYS A 229 -2.19 -10.48 -3.89
N CYS A 230 -0.97 -10.01 -3.68
CA CYS A 230 -0.21 -10.27 -2.47
C CYS A 230 -0.91 -9.65 -1.24
N ILE A 231 -1.32 -8.40 -1.33
CA ILE A 231 -2.09 -7.73 -0.27
C ILE A 231 -3.39 -8.47 0.01
N GLN A 232 -4.15 -8.82 -1.05
CA GLN A 232 -5.44 -9.50 -0.89
C GLN A 232 -5.34 -10.90 -0.27
N ASN A 233 -4.26 -11.63 -0.56
CA ASN A 233 -4.19 -13.05 -0.23
C ASN A 233 -3.18 -13.39 0.86
N SER A 234 -2.11 -12.62 0.99
CA SER A 234 -0.93 -13.03 1.75
C SER A 234 -0.67 -12.20 3.00
N ILE A 235 -0.92 -10.90 2.97
CA ILE A 235 -0.51 -9.98 4.03
C ILE A 235 -1.57 -9.84 5.12
N TYR A 236 -1.14 -9.96 6.37
CA TYR A 236 -1.94 -9.74 7.58
C TYR A 236 -1.09 -9.00 8.61
N GLY A 237 -1.70 -8.13 9.40
CA GLY A 237 -1.03 -7.38 10.45
C GLY A 237 -1.97 -7.04 11.60
N VAL A 238 -1.42 -6.98 12.80
CA VAL A 238 -2.13 -6.58 14.01
C VAL A 238 -1.30 -5.57 14.75
N ASP A 239 -1.92 -4.52 15.28
CA ASP A 239 -1.29 -3.59 16.21
C ASP A 239 -2.28 -3.13 17.28
N ILE A 240 -1.77 -2.76 18.43
CA ILE A 240 -2.59 -2.23 19.53
C ILE A 240 -2.96 -0.76 19.27
N ILE A 241 -2.16 -0.05 18.46
CA ILE A 241 -2.30 1.38 18.17
C ILE A 241 -3.10 1.55 16.87
N ASP A 242 -4.28 2.15 16.96
CA ASP A 242 -5.18 2.38 15.82
C ASP A 242 -4.52 3.20 14.70
N SER A 243 -3.83 4.28 15.04
CA SER A 243 -3.12 5.11 14.06
C SER A 243 -2.03 4.35 13.31
N SER A 244 -1.34 3.41 13.93
CA SER A 244 -0.36 2.53 13.28
C SER A 244 -1.04 1.62 12.24
N VAL A 245 -2.21 1.09 12.57
CA VAL A 245 -3.02 0.27 11.65
C VAL A 245 -3.41 1.09 10.41
N GLU A 246 -3.92 2.31 10.60
CA GLU A 246 -4.30 3.18 9.48
C GLU A 246 -3.10 3.59 8.61
N ILE A 247 -1.95 3.88 9.20
CA ILE A 247 -0.71 4.16 8.47
C ILE A 247 -0.27 2.94 7.65
N THR A 248 -0.34 1.76 8.22
CA THR A 248 0.00 0.51 7.51
C THR A 248 -0.93 0.29 6.31
N LYS A 249 -2.23 0.49 6.47
CA LYS A 249 -3.20 0.43 5.36
C LYS A 249 -2.85 1.44 4.28
N LEU A 250 -2.60 2.70 4.66
CA LEU A 250 -2.22 3.76 3.73
C LEU A 250 -0.96 3.41 2.95
N ARG A 251 0.08 2.91 3.61
CA ARG A 251 1.34 2.52 2.93
C ARG A 251 1.15 1.38 1.94
N LEU A 252 0.35 0.36 2.30
CA LEU A 252 0.02 -0.74 1.38
C LEU A 252 -0.73 -0.22 0.14
N TRP A 253 -1.67 0.71 0.30
CA TRP A 253 -2.37 1.33 -0.84
C TRP A 253 -1.44 2.21 -1.69
N LEU A 254 -0.62 3.04 -1.07
CA LEU A 254 0.34 3.87 -1.79
C LEU A 254 1.33 3.02 -2.60
N SER A 255 1.78 1.89 -2.04
CA SER A 255 2.66 0.97 -2.75
C SER A 255 2.04 0.35 -4.01
N LEU A 256 0.71 0.34 -4.12
CA LEU A 256 -0.01 -0.06 -5.33
C LEU A 256 -0.10 1.08 -6.34
N ILE A 257 -0.46 2.29 -5.86
CA ILE A 257 -0.70 3.44 -6.74
C ILE A 257 0.58 3.84 -7.47
N VAL A 258 1.71 3.74 -6.79
CA VAL A 258 3.05 4.04 -7.33
C VAL A 258 3.39 3.23 -8.60
N ASP A 259 2.88 2.02 -8.73
CA ASP A 259 3.17 1.15 -9.88
C ASP A 259 2.24 1.39 -11.08
N GLU A 260 1.26 2.30 -10.98
CA GLU A 260 0.31 2.56 -12.07
C GLU A 260 0.45 4.00 -12.60
N ASN A 261 0.87 4.11 -13.85
CA ASN A 261 1.14 5.40 -14.50
C ASN A 261 -0.13 6.20 -14.87
N ARG A 262 -1.31 5.57 -14.82
CA ARG A 262 -2.57 6.21 -15.20
C ARG A 262 -3.64 5.95 -14.16
N ILE A 263 -4.17 7.02 -13.60
CA ILE A 263 -5.24 6.98 -12.59
C ILE A 263 -6.47 6.21 -13.12
N GLU A 264 -6.76 6.31 -14.40
CA GLU A 264 -7.86 5.61 -15.08
C GLU A 264 -7.77 4.07 -15.00
N ASN A 265 -6.56 3.55 -14.84
CA ASN A 265 -6.29 2.11 -14.74
C ASN A 265 -6.33 1.59 -13.29
N ILE A 266 -6.44 2.48 -12.31
CA ILE A 266 -6.51 2.09 -10.91
C ILE A 266 -7.85 1.41 -10.68
N SER A 267 -7.83 0.09 -10.67
CA SER A 267 -8.98 -0.67 -10.19
C SER A 267 -9.12 -0.51 -8.69
N SER A 268 -10.34 -0.65 -8.15
CA SER A 268 -10.62 -0.52 -6.72
C SER A 268 -9.55 -1.14 -5.83
N LEU A 269 -9.12 -0.40 -4.82
CA LEU A 269 -8.13 -0.84 -3.85
C LEU A 269 -8.69 -2.01 -3.02
N PRO A 270 -7.85 -2.94 -2.55
CA PRO A 270 -8.31 -4.03 -1.70
C PRO A 270 -8.82 -3.49 -0.36
N ASN A 271 -9.91 -4.06 0.15
CA ASN A 271 -10.33 -3.80 1.52
C ASN A 271 -9.34 -4.45 2.50
N LEU A 272 -8.79 -3.66 3.41
CA LEU A 272 -7.78 -4.07 4.39
C LEU A 272 -8.33 -4.22 5.82
N ASP A 273 -9.60 -3.91 6.09
CA ASP A 273 -10.16 -3.85 7.44
C ASP A 273 -10.09 -5.17 8.22
N TYR A 274 -10.13 -6.30 7.49
CA TYR A 274 -9.99 -7.64 8.09
C TYR A 274 -8.58 -8.23 7.96
N LYS A 275 -7.64 -7.45 7.44
CA LYS A 275 -6.27 -7.89 7.22
C LYS A 275 -5.27 -7.16 8.09
N ILE A 276 -5.47 -5.88 8.24
CA ILE A 276 -4.69 -5.03 9.13
C ILE A 276 -5.66 -4.51 10.17
N CYS A 277 -5.56 -5.03 11.39
CA CYS A 277 -6.58 -4.84 12.42
C CYS A 277 -5.97 -4.28 13.70
N GLN A 278 -6.73 -3.43 14.39
CA GLN A 278 -6.39 -3.03 15.75
C GLN A 278 -6.79 -4.16 16.71
N SER A 279 -5.83 -4.71 17.41
CA SER A 279 -6.05 -5.69 18.47
C SER A 279 -4.78 -5.89 19.30
N ASP A 280 -4.95 -6.42 20.51
CA ASP A 280 -3.84 -6.95 21.30
C ASP A 280 -3.56 -8.38 20.84
N SER A 281 -2.40 -8.62 20.23
CA SER A 281 -2.00 -9.92 19.69
C SER A 281 -1.62 -10.95 20.78
N LEU A 282 -1.45 -10.51 22.03
CA LEU A 282 -1.15 -11.38 23.17
C LEU A 282 -2.41 -11.84 23.89
N VAL A 283 -3.54 -11.15 23.68
CA VAL A 283 -4.81 -11.47 24.32
C VAL A 283 -5.67 -12.26 23.34
N ILE A 284 -5.99 -13.50 23.71
CA ILE A 284 -7.00 -14.30 23.00
C ILE A 284 -8.37 -13.68 23.30
N SER A 285 -8.77 -12.67 22.54
CA SER A 285 -10.16 -12.23 22.55
C SER A 285 -10.99 -13.32 21.87
N LYS A 286 -11.97 -13.87 22.58
CA LYS A 286 -13.06 -14.66 21.97
C LYS A 286 -13.93 -13.69 21.14
N VAL A 287 -13.39 -13.14 20.07
CA VAL A 287 -14.21 -12.45 19.09
C VAL A 287 -14.94 -13.53 18.33
N ASN A 288 -16.20 -13.73 18.65
CA ASN A 288 -17.13 -14.46 17.78
C ASN A 288 -17.24 -13.66 16.47
N ILE A 289 -16.39 -13.99 15.50
CA ILE A 289 -16.41 -13.42 14.15
C ILE A 289 -17.73 -13.77 13.42
N PHE A 290 -18.56 -14.63 14.01
CA PHE A 290 -19.79 -15.15 13.42
C PHE A 290 -21.09 -14.51 13.91
N ASN A 291 -21.05 -13.55 14.83
CA ASN A 291 -22.24 -12.80 15.25
C ASN A 291 -22.20 -11.38 14.71
N LYS A 292 -22.27 -11.23 13.38
CA LYS A 292 -22.99 -10.10 12.79
C LYS A 292 -24.26 -10.68 12.20
N ASP A 293 -25.34 -10.50 12.93
CA ASP A 293 -26.68 -10.60 12.37
C ASP A 293 -26.76 -9.69 11.12
N ILE A 294 -27.28 -10.29 10.06
CA ILE A 294 -27.55 -9.70 8.76
C ILE A 294 -28.58 -8.57 8.88
#